data_3a6e66db24e4c69e75466d6ce8a5155c
#
_entry.id   3a6e66db24e4c69e75466d6ce8a5155c
#
_cell.length_a   1.000
_cell.length_b   1.000
_cell.length_c   1.000
_cell.angle_alpha   90.00
_cell.angle_beta   90.00
_cell.angle_gamma   90.00
#
_symmetry.space_group_name_H-M   'P 1'
#
loop_
_entity.id
_entity.type
_entity.pdbx_description
1 polymer ?
#
loop_
_entity_poly.entity_id
_entity_poly.type
_entity_poly.pdbx_seq_one_letter_code
_entity_poly.pdbx_strand_id
1 'polypeptide(L)'
;MEPLILGARELGLTLTDRHLVAFEMAFDALVAWNERFNLTAIIDWNGVLIRHFLDSLSCLRVIPQKELATGARVIDVGTGAGYPGIPLKIVCPAMRLTLLEATHKKVSFLEHLIGELGLKDVQAIHSRAEQIGQDPAHREQYDWALARAVARMPTLAEYLLPLAKVGGATLAQKGEDALAEVHTAQGAIATLGGEVRQLVPVELRGLAETRYLVVVDKIAPTPHKYPRRSGMPKKRPLT
;
A
#
# COMPACT_ATOMS: atom_id res chain seq x y z
N MET A 1 13.66 0.46 -18.62
CA MET A 1 12.36 1.19 -18.50
C MET A 1 11.23 0.68 -19.39
N GLU A 2 11.53 0.09 -20.56
CA GLU A 2 10.48 -0.31 -21.51
C GLU A 2 9.37 -1.19 -20.91
N PRO A 3 9.63 -2.23 -20.08
CA PRO A 3 8.57 -3.04 -19.48
C PRO A 3 7.61 -2.22 -18.60
N LEU A 4 8.13 -1.24 -17.85
CA LEU A 4 7.33 -0.36 -17.01
C LEU A 4 6.45 0.58 -17.85
N ILE A 5 7.01 1.15 -18.93
CA ILE A 5 6.28 2.05 -19.83
C ILE A 5 5.12 1.32 -20.52
N LEU A 6 5.39 0.13 -21.06
CA LEU A 6 4.37 -0.66 -21.76
C LEU A 6 3.28 -1.13 -20.79
N GLY A 7 3.66 -1.67 -19.62
CA GLY A 7 2.71 -2.10 -18.60
C GLY A 7 1.89 -0.94 -18.04
N ALA A 8 2.49 0.24 -17.81
CA ALA A 8 1.76 1.42 -17.39
C ALA A 8 0.72 1.87 -18.42
N ARG A 9 1.03 1.80 -19.72
CA ARG A 9 0.06 2.08 -20.80
C ARG A 9 -1.11 1.10 -20.78
N GLU A 10 -0.87 -0.17 -20.53
CA GLU A 10 -1.93 -1.19 -20.39
C GLU A 10 -2.84 -0.90 -19.17
N LEU A 11 -2.31 -0.23 -18.14
CA LEU A 11 -3.07 0.29 -17.00
C LEU A 11 -3.74 1.65 -17.27
N GLY A 12 -3.62 2.20 -18.49
CA GLY A 12 -4.16 3.52 -18.85
C GLY A 12 -3.33 4.70 -18.34
N LEU A 13 -2.05 4.48 -18.01
CA LEU A 13 -1.16 5.51 -17.48
C LEU A 13 -0.12 5.93 -18.52
N THR A 14 0.14 7.23 -18.60
CA THR A 14 1.26 7.78 -19.38
C THR A 14 2.36 8.25 -18.42
N LEU A 15 3.50 7.58 -18.47
CA LEU A 15 4.66 7.98 -17.69
C LEU A 15 5.43 9.07 -18.45
N THR A 16 5.77 10.15 -17.75
CA THR A 16 6.61 11.23 -18.27
C THR A 16 8.09 10.95 -18.01
N ASP A 17 9.00 11.65 -18.69
CA ASP A 17 10.46 11.51 -18.43
C ASP A 17 10.81 11.76 -16.96
N ARG A 18 10.12 12.71 -16.31
CA ARG A 18 10.29 12.96 -14.87
C ARG A 18 9.92 11.72 -14.00
N HIS A 19 8.86 11.04 -14.36
CA HIS A 19 8.48 9.79 -13.67
C HIS A 19 9.54 8.72 -13.88
N LEU A 20 10.05 8.57 -15.10
CA LEU A 20 11.08 7.56 -15.43
C LEU A 20 12.36 7.81 -14.66
N VAL A 21 12.84 9.06 -14.62
CA VAL A 21 14.02 9.45 -13.82
C VAL A 21 13.80 9.14 -12.32
N ALA A 22 12.61 9.44 -11.77
CA ALA A 22 12.32 9.16 -10.37
C ALA A 22 12.29 7.64 -10.07
N PHE A 23 11.80 6.81 -11.01
CA PHE A 23 11.86 5.36 -10.88
C PHE A 23 13.29 4.81 -10.99
N GLU A 24 14.14 5.37 -11.83
CA GLU A 24 15.57 5.02 -11.89
C GLU A 24 16.28 5.34 -10.57
N MET A 25 16.10 6.54 -10.06
CA MET A 25 16.66 6.94 -8.76
C MET A 25 16.17 6.02 -7.63
N ALA A 26 14.87 5.69 -7.61
CA ALA A 26 14.31 4.78 -6.62
C ALA A 26 14.89 3.37 -6.72
N PHE A 27 15.17 2.88 -7.93
CA PHE A 27 15.85 1.61 -8.15
C PHE A 27 17.28 1.64 -7.63
N ASP A 28 18.07 2.65 -7.99
CA ASP A 28 19.47 2.78 -7.58
C ASP A 28 19.60 2.85 -6.06
N ALA A 29 18.75 3.66 -5.42
CA ALA A 29 18.68 3.73 -3.96
C ALA A 29 18.32 2.38 -3.32
N LEU A 30 17.34 1.65 -3.89
CA LEU A 30 16.94 0.34 -3.41
C LEU A 30 18.10 -0.65 -3.46
N VAL A 31 18.82 -0.73 -4.59
CA VAL A 31 19.95 -1.64 -4.78
C VAL A 31 21.07 -1.31 -3.80
N ALA A 32 21.48 -0.04 -3.71
CA ALA A 32 22.54 0.40 -2.81
C ALA A 32 22.25 0.11 -1.32
N TRP A 33 21.02 0.33 -0.89
CA TRP A 33 20.63 0.04 0.50
C TRP A 33 20.41 -1.45 0.76
N ASN A 34 19.99 -2.20 -0.25
CA ASN A 34 19.73 -3.63 -0.11
C ASN A 34 21.00 -4.44 0.18
N GLU A 35 22.16 -3.99 -0.30
CA GLU A 35 23.47 -4.58 0.03
C GLU A 35 23.72 -4.66 1.55
N ARG A 36 23.18 -3.70 2.30
CA ARG A 36 23.40 -3.57 3.74
C ARG A 36 22.25 -4.12 4.60
N PHE A 37 21.00 -4.01 4.11
CA PHE A 37 19.83 -4.14 4.96
C PHE A 37 18.82 -5.20 4.55
N ASN A 38 18.99 -5.88 3.42
CA ASN A 38 18.05 -6.89 2.91
C ASN A 38 16.60 -6.36 2.92
N LEU A 39 16.35 -5.26 2.22
CA LEU A 39 15.03 -4.63 2.14
C LEU A 39 14.02 -5.48 1.36
N THR A 40 14.50 -6.14 0.30
CA THR A 40 13.74 -7.02 -0.58
C THR A 40 14.61 -8.14 -1.14
N ALA A 41 13.99 -9.26 -1.53
CA ALA A 41 14.67 -10.34 -2.26
C ALA A 41 14.78 -10.04 -3.77
N ILE A 42 14.02 -9.08 -4.30
CA ILE A 42 13.97 -8.74 -5.72
C ILE A 42 14.79 -7.47 -5.94
N ILE A 43 15.95 -7.60 -6.57
CA ILE A 43 16.90 -6.50 -6.84
C ILE A 43 17.31 -6.42 -8.31
N ASP A 44 16.92 -7.40 -9.13
CA ASP A 44 17.16 -7.31 -10.55
C ASP A 44 16.25 -6.27 -11.20
N TRP A 45 16.77 -5.59 -12.22
CA TRP A 45 16.10 -4.47 -12.87
C TRP A 45 14.67 -4.80 -13.31
N ASN A 46 14.51 -5.87 -14.09
CA ASN A 46 13.20 -6.24 -14.62
C ASN A 46 12.22 -6.67 -13.52
N GLY A 47 12.71 -7.41 -12.52
CA GLY A 47 11.92 -7.79 -11.35
C GLY A 47 11.39 -6.60 -10.58
N VAL A 48 12.23 -5.58 -10.33
CA VAL A 48 11.80 -4.35 -9.64
C VAL A 48 10.81 -3.57 -10.48
N LEU A 49 11.05 -3.40 -11.80
CA LEU A 49 10.13 -2.68 -12.68
C LEU A 49 8.73 -3.32 -12.70
N ILE A 50 8.65 -4.65 -12.73
CA ILE A 50 7.38 -5.36 -12.88
C ILE A 50 6.75 -5.65 -11.51
N ARG A 51 7.50 -6.33 -10.61
CA ARG A 51 6.97 -6.86 -9.34
C ARG A 51 6.89 -5.81 -8.23
N HIS A 52 7.56 -4.66 -8.40
CA HIS A 52 7.46 -3.56 -7.44
C HIS A 52 6.77 -2.35 -8.05
N PHE A 53 7.30 -1.74 -9.11
CA PHE A 53 6.75 -0.49 -9.63
C PHE A 53 5.42 -0.71 -10.35
N LEU A 54 5.38 -1.55 -11.37
CA LEU A 54 4.15 -1.78 -12.15
C LEU A 54 3.04 -2.40 -11.29
N ASP A 55 3.38 -3.38 -10.43
CA ASP A 55 2.44 -3.97 -9.47
C ASP A 55 1.85 -2.88 -8.55
N SER A 56 2.66 -1.95 -8.05
CA SER A 56 2.17 -0.82 -7.25
C SER A 56 1.25 0.11 -8.04
N LEU A 57 1.60 0.43 -9.31
CA LEU A 57 0.78 1.28 -10.16
C LEU A 57 -0.57 0.67 -10.51
N SER A 58 -0.70 -0.66 -10.44
CA SER A 58 -1.98 -1.35 -10.65
C SER A 58 -3.08 -0.89 -9.69
N CYS A 59 -2.73 -0.37 -8.51
CA CYS A 59 -3.68 0.21 -7.56
C CYS A 59 -4.54 1.32 -8.19
N LEU A 60 -4.03 2.03 -9.19
CA LEU A 60 -4.75 3.09 -9.91
C LEU A 60 -5.93 2.59 -10.77
N ARG A 61 -6.09 1.27 -10.92
CA ARG A 61 -7.30 0.70 -11.53
C ARG A 61 -8.53 0.84 -10.63
N VAL A 62 -8.33 0.99 -9.33
CA VAL A 62 -9.40 1.05 -8.33
C VAL A 62 -9.39 2.33 -7.50
N ILE A 63 -8.24 3.01 -7.38
CA ILE A 63 -8.14 4.32 -6.74
C ILE A 63 -8.34 5.39 -7.82
N PRO A 64 -9.39 6.23 -7.73
CA PRO A 64 -9.60 7.28 -8.72
C PRO A 64 -8.44 8.29 -8.71
N GLN A 65 -7.77 8.45 -9.85
CA GLN A 65 -6.65 9.39 -9.95
C GLN A 65 -7.05 10.82 -9.56
N LYS A 66 -8.31 11.23 -9.84
CA LYS A 66 -8.85 12.52 -9.44
C LYS A 66 -8.78 12.75 -7.93
N GLU A 67 -9.06 11.74 -7.12
CA GLU A 67 -8.96 11.85 -5.66
C GLU A 67 -7.52 12.10 -5.22
N LEU A 68 -6.56 11.35 -5.79
CA LEU A 68 -5.14 11.53 -5.49
C LEU A 68 -4.63 12.91 -5.96
N ALA A 69 -5.12 13.39 -7.10
CA ALA A 69 -4.76 14.70 -7.65
C ALA A 69 -5.31 15.88 -6.81
N THR A 70 -6.35 15.67 -6.00
CA THR A 70 -6.91 16.68 -5.09
C THR A 70 -6.31 16.63 -3.68
N GLY A 71 -5.25 15.86 -3.46
CA GLY A 71 -4.53 15.83 -2.19
C GLY A 71 -5.10 14.84 -1.17
N ALA A 72 -5.66 13.72 -1.64
CA ALA A 72 -6.13 12.65 -0.75
C ALA A 72 -5.06 12.21 0.24
N ARG A 73 -5.46 11.94 1.47
CA ARG A 73 -4.60 11.39 2.54
C ARG A 73 -4.54 9.88 2.40
N VAL A 74 -3.37 9.36 2.15
CA VAL A 74 -3.13 7.93 1.94
C VAL A 74 -2.14 7.41 2.97
N ILE A 75 -2.42 6.26 3.57
CA ILE A 75 -1.46 5.53 4.39
C ILE A 75 -1.15 4.18 3.75
N ASP A 76 0.13 3.85 3.64
CA ASP A 76 0.63 2.55 3.19
C ASP A 76 1.16 1.78 4.41
N VAL A 77 0.44 0.73 4.81
CA VAL A 77 0.66 -0.02 6.04
C VAL A 77 1.56 -1.22 5.79
N GLY A 78 2.68 -1.28 6.51
CA GLY A 78 3.70 -2.30 6.29
C GLY A 78 4.39 -2.12 4.94
N THR A 79 4.65 -0.88 4.59
CA THR A 79 5.12 -0.45 3.26
C THR A 79 6.43 -1.11 2.80
N GLY A 80 7.22 -1.64 3.73
CA GLY A 80 8.50 -2.29 3.41
C GLY A 80 9.50 -1.31 2.80
N ALA A 81 9.87 -1.53 1.55
CA ALA A 81 10.73 -0.62 0.78
C ALA A 81 9.92 0.46 0.03
N GLY A 82 8.73 0.82 0.53
CA GLY A 82 7.93 1.93 -0.02
C GLY A 82 6.84 1.48 -1.00
N TYR A 83 6.36 0.24 -0.94
CA TYR A 83 5.41 -0.30 -1.91
C TYR A 83 4.06 -0.66 -1.27
N PRO A 84 2.94 -0.19 -1.87
CA PRO A 84 2.82 0.53 -3.14
C PRO A 84 2.98 2.06 -3.06
N GLY A 85 3.17 2.65 -1.89
CA GLY A 85 3.08 4.08 -1.63
C GLY A 85 3.99 4.96 -2.50
N ILE A 86 5.30 4.66 -2.59
CA ILE A 86 6.27 5.48 -3.34
C ILE A 86 5.98 5.52 -4.85
N PRO A 87 5.76 4.39 -5.56
CA PRO A 87 5.37 4.43 -6.96
C PRO A 87 4.10 5.25 -7.23
N LEU A 88 3.10 5.14 -6.35
CA LEU A 88 1.88 5.95 -6.45
C LEU A 88 2.18 7.45 -6.27
N LYS A 89 3.04 7.79 -5.31
CA LYS A 89 3.45 9.18 -5.06
C LYS A 89 4.23 9.79 -6.21
N ILE A 90 5.09 9.01 -6.87
CA ILE A 90 5.83 9.47 -8.05
C ILE A 90 4.86 9.92 -9.15
N VAL A 91 3.80 9.14 -9.43
CA VAL A 91 2.84 9.46 -10.52
C VAL A 91 1.68 10.35 -10.07
N CYS A 92 1.42 10.44 -8.77
CA CYS A 92 0.35 11.26 -8.18
C CYS A 92 0.95 12.23 -7.13
N PRO A 93 1.71 13.26 -7.53
CA PRO A 93 2.51 14.08 -6.62
C PRO A 93 1.69 14.93 -5.63
N ALA A 94 0.41 15.18 -5.89
CA ALA A 94 -0.47 15.91 -4.96
C ALA A 94 -0.95 15.06 -3.78
N MET A 95 -0.86 13.72 -3.87
CA MET A 95 -1.24 12.80 -2.79
C MET A 95 -0.43 13.08 -1.52
N ARG A 96 -1.09 13.10 -0.35
CA ARG A 96 -0.44 13.16 0.96
C ARG A 96 -0.21 11.76 1.47
N LEU A 97 1.04 11.33 1.60
CA LEU A 97 1.40 9.94 1.86
C LEU A 97 2.02 9.75 3.24
N THR A 98 1.49 8.79 3.98
CA THR A 98 2.11 8.25 5.20
C THR A 98 2.59 6.83 4.92
N LEU A 99 3.87 6.58 5.10
CA LEU A 99 4.49 5.25 4.98
C LEU A 99 4.68 4.68 6.38
N LEU A 100 3.94 3.63 6.72
CA LEU A 100 4.00 3.00 8.05
C LEU A 100 4.80 1.71 7.98
N GLU A 101 5.87 1.61 8.76
CA GLU A 101 6.74 0.43 8.82
C GLU A 101 7.19 0.14 10.26
N ALA A 102 7.18 -1.14 10.65
CA ALA A 102 7.56 -1.56 11.98
C ALA A 102 9.07 -1.81 12.16
N THR A 103 9.84 -1.81 11.09
CA THR A 103 11.28 -2.09 11.09
C THR A 103 12.08 -0.81 10.91
N HIS A 104 12.80 -0.38 11.94
CA HIS A 104 13.53 0.89 11.97
C HIS A 104 14.45 1.08 10.74
N LYS A 105 15.25 0.07 10.39
CA LYS A 105 16.16 0.16 9.23
C LYS A 105 15.44 0.43 7.90
N LYS A 106 14.18 -0.06 7.74
CA LYS A 106 13.37 0.23 6.56
C LYS A 106 12.83 1.66 6.60
N VAL A 107 12.48 2.17 7.78
CA VAL A 107 12.09 3.58 7.94
C VAL A 107 13.24 4.50 7.55
N SER A 108 14.46 4.23 8.01
CA SER A 108 15.65 5.02 7.61
C SER A 108 15.88 5.01 6.09
N PHE A 109 15.65 3.87 5.42
CA PHE A 109 15.66 3.81 3.96
C PHE A 109 14.58 4.71 3.34
N LEU A 110 13.36 4.65 3.85
CA LEU A 110 12.25 5.46 3.34
C LEU A 110 12.51 6.95 3.51
N GLU A 111 13.05 7.38 4.65
CA GLU A 111 13.44 8.77 4.91
C GLU A 111 14.51 9.26 3.91
N HIS A 112 15.53 8.42 3.67
CA HIS A 112 16.53 8.68 2.65
C HIS A 112 15.92 8.82 1.25
N LEU A 113 15.08 7.85 0.85
CA LEU A 113 14.43 7.83 -0.47
C LEU A 113 13.50 9.04 -0.67
N ILE A 114 12.73 9.43 0.35
CA ILE A 114 11.89 10.64 0.32
C ILE A 114 12.74 11.88 0.05
N GLY A 115 13.90 11.99 0.73
CA GLY A 115 14.83 13.11 0.56
C GLY A 115 15.46 13.13 -0.83
N GLU A 116 15.96 11.99 -1.31
CA GLU A 116 16.63 11.84 -2.60
C GLU A 116 15.69 12.14 -3.77
N LEU A 117 14.44 11.64 -3.72
CA LEU A 117 13.42 11.92 -4.73
C LEU A 117 12.78 13.32 -4.57
N GLY A 118 13.11 14.07 -3.52
CA GLY A 118 12.52 15.37 -3.24
C GLY A 118 10.99 15.35 -3.07
N LEU A 119 10.44 14.24 -2.56
CA LEU A 119 8.99 14.08 -2.40
C LEU A 119 8.43 15.02 -1.34
N LYS A 120 7.36 15.73 -1.67
CA LYS A 120 6.65 16.64 -0.76
C LYS A 120 5.43 15.94 -0.17
N ASP A 121 4.99 16.35 1.02
CA ASP A 121 3.82 15.77 1.72
C ASP A 121 3.90 14.24 1.88
N VAL A 122 5.10 13.74 2.21
CA VAL A 122 5.38 12.33 2.53
C VAL A 122 6.06 12.27 3.88
N GLN A 123 5.61 11.34 4.72
CA GLN A 123 6.28 11.02 5.98
C GLN A 123 6.43 9.50 6.14
N ALA A 124 7.54 9.07 6.73
CA ALA A 124 7.74 7.69 7.17
C ALA A 124 7.56 7.61 8.70
N ILE A 125 6.81 6.62 9.18
CA ILE A 125 6.53 6.43 10.61
C ILE A 125 6.99 5.04 11.05
N HIS A 126 7.88 5.02 12.05
CA HIS A 126 8.29 3.79 12.70
C HIS A 126 7.28 3.39 13.77
N SER A 127 6.31 2.57 13.42
CA SER A 127 5.30 2.07 14.37
C SER A 127 4.61 0.81 13.82
N ARG A 128 3.80 0.18 14.66
CA ARG A 128 2.91 -0.92 14.27
C ARG A 128 1.53 -0.39 13.94
N ALA A 129 0.84 -1.07 13.01
CA ALA A 129 -0.53 -0.73 12.60
C ALA A 129 -1.48 -0.67 13.80
N GLU A 130 -1.35 -1.58 14.75
CA GLU A 130 -2.19 -1.63 15.94
C GLU A 130 -1.99 -0.41 16.86
N GLN A 131 -0.79 0.17 16.90
CA GLN A 131 -0.51 1.36 17.70
C GLN A 131 -1.06 2.61 17.02
N ILE A 132 -0.76 2.79 15.74
CA ILE A 132 -1.23 3.94 14.93
C ILE A 132 -2.76 3.94 14.79
N GLY A 133 -3.40 2.77 14.67
CA GLY A 133 -4.86 2.66 14.60
C GLY A 133 -5.59 3.05 15.90
N GLN A 134 -4.87 3.16 17.03
CA GLN A 134 -5.38 3.67 18.29
C GLN A 134 -5.01 5.15 18.54
N ASP A 135 -4.07 5.69 17.77
CA ASP A 135 -3.66 7.10 17.90
C ASP A 135 -4.70 8.02 17.23
N PRO A 136 -5.30 8.96 17.99
CA PRO A 136 -6.30 9.91 17.46
C PRO A 136 -5.78 10.74 16.27
N ALA A 137 -4.46 10.98 16.16
CA ALA A 137 -3.89 11.71 15.05
C ALA A 137 -3.97 10.93 13.71
N HIS A 138 -4.16 9.63 13.78
CA HIS A 138 -4.15 8.74 12.62
C HIS A 138 -5.44 7.93 12.45
N ARG A 139 -6.12 7.62 13.57
CA ARG A 139 -7.35 6.85 13.56
C ARG A 139 -8.43 7.53 12.74
N GLU A 140 -8.98 6.80 11.73
CA GLU A 140 -10.05 7.28 10.85
C GLU A 140 -9.74 8.62 10.16
N GLN A 141 -8.46 8.81 9.76
CA GLN A 141 -7.98 10.05 9.16
C GLN A 141 -7.66 9.94 7.66
N TYR A 142 -7.62 8.75 7.09
CA TYR A 142 -7.14 8.56 5.73
C TYR A 142 -8.28 8.30 4.75
N ASP A 143 -8.17 8.89 3.57
CA ASP A 143 -9.08 8.59 2.45
C ASP A 143 -8.89 7.16 1.96
N TRP A 144 -7.61 6.73 1.94
CA TRP A 144 -7.22 5.38 1.55
C TRP A 144 -6.18 4.80 2.51
N ALA A 145 -6.44 3.58 2.99
CA ALA A 145 -5.44 2.78 3.70
C ALA A 145 -5.04 1.58 2.83
N LEU A 146 -3.76 1.52 2.45
CA LEU A 146 -3.22 0.54 1.52
C LEU A 146 -2.39 -0.49 2.25
N ALA A 147 -2.30 -1.71 1.70
CA ALA A 147 -1.30 -2.68 2.09
C ALA A 147 -0.99 -3.68 0.98
N ARG A 148 0.27 -4.14 0.96
CA ARG A 148 0.74 -5.23 0.10
C ARG A 148 1.56 -6.23 0.91
N ALA A 149 1.25 -7.53 0.77
CA ALA A 149 2.03 -8.64 1.36
C ALA A 149 2.24 -8.58 2.89
N VAL A 150 1.31 -7.98 3.65
CA VAL A 150 1.43 -7.77 5.10
C VAL A 150 0.85 -8.94 5.90
N ALA A 151 -0.40 -9.31 5.63
CA ALA A 151 -1.13 -10.34 6.37
C ALA A 151 -2.29 -10.91 5.54
N ARG A 152 -2.95 -11.98 6.03
CA ARG A 152 -4.22 -12.46 5.48
C ARG A 152 -5.34 -11.46 5.77
N MET A 153 -6.39 -11.46 4.94
CA MET A 153 -7.47 -10.45 4.98
C MET A 153 -8.13 -10.27 6.35
N PRO A 154 -8.43 -11.30 7.17
CA PRO A 154 -9.05 -11.07 8.49
C PRO A 154 -8.16 -10.23 9.43
N THR A 155 -6.85 -10.46 9.41
CA THR A 155 -5.86 -9.66 10.16
C THR A 155 -5.68 -8.28 9.53
N LEU A 156 -5.61 -8.24 8.20
CA LEU A 156 -5.36 -7.01 7.46
C LEU A 156 -6.52 -6.02 7.60
N ALA A 157 -7.75 -6.49 7.64
CA ALA A 157 -8.92 -5.64 7.91
C ALA A 157 -8.77 -4.90 9.25
N GLU A 158 -8.27 -5.57 10.31
CA GLU A 158 -8.04 -4.95 11.62
C GLU A 158 -6.88 -3.95 11.61
N TYR A 159 -5.94 -4.05 10.66
CA TYR A 159 -4.87 -3.07 10.50
C TYR A 159 -5.30 -1.84 9.70
N LEU A 160 -6.15 -2.01 8.68
CA LEU A 160 -6.48 -0.95 7.72
C LEU A 160 -7.75 -0.16 8.09
N LEU A 161 -8.84 -0.85 8.44
CA LEU A 161 -10.14 -0.19 8.66
C LEU A 161 -10.15 0.84 9.79
N PRO A 162 -9.39 0.65 10.90
CA PRO A 162 -9.28 1.70 11.92
C PRO A 162 -8.58 2.98 11.45
N LEU A 163 -7.85 2.94 10.33
CA LEU A 163 -7.13 4.08 9.76
C LEU A 163 -7.96 4.82 8.70
N ALA A 164 -8.80 4.09 7.95
CA ALA A 164 -9.65 4.69 6.93
C ALA A 164 -10.79 5.50 7.59
N LYS A 165 -11.00 6.74 7.14
CA LYS A 165 -12.13 7.57 7.57
C LYS A 165 -13.45 6.98 7.10
N VAL A 166 -14.55 7.27 7.78
CA VAL A 166 -15.89 6.92 7.28
C VAL A 166 -16.12 7.63 5.94
N GLY A 167 -16.55 6.89 4.93
CA GLY A 167 -16.65 7.34 3.53
C GLY A 167 -15.34 7.20 2.73
N GLY A 168 -14.24 6.81 3.35
CA GLY A 168 -13.01 6.38 2.69
C GLY A 168 -13.00 4.87 2.40
N ALA A 169 -11.83 4.35 2.03
CA ALA A 169 -11.70 2.93 1.69
C ALA A 169 -10.33 2.35 2.08
N THR A 170 -10.26 1.02 2.07
CA THR A 170 -8.99 0.29 2.16
C THR A 170 -8.72 -0.46 0.86
N LEU A 171 -7.46 -0.65 0.52
CA LEU A 171 -7.03 -1.44 -0.62
C LEU A 171 -5.95 -2.43 -0.21
N ALA A 172 -6.21 -3.70 -0.41
CA ALA A 172 -5.23 -4.76 -0.23
C ALA A 172 -4.82 -5.37 -1.58
N GLN A 173 -3.51 -5.35 -1.89
CA GLN A 173 -2.95 -6.12 -3.00
C GLN A 173 -2.71 -7.56 -2.55
N LYS A 174 -3.34 -8.51 -3.22
CA LYS A 174 -3.35 -9.93 -2.88
C LYS A 174 -2.94 -10.81 -4.06
N GLY A 175 -2.56 -12.04 -3.78
CA GLY A 175 -2.34 -13.10 -4.77
C GLY A 175 -3.60 -13.94 -5.01
N GLU A 176 -3.41 -15.14 -5.53
CA GLU A 176 -4.46 -16.06 -6.00
C GLU A 176 -5.47 -16.47 -4.92
N ASP A 177 -5.07 -16.50 -3.64
CA ASP A 177 -5.96 -16.85 -2.51
C ASP A 177 -6.95 -15.72 -2.12
N ALA A 178 -6.95 -14.59 -2.83
CA ALA A 178 -7.72 -13.40 -2.45
C ALA A 178 -9.21 -13.67 -2.20
N LEU A 179 -9.85 -14.44 -3.07
CA LEU A 179 -11.29 -14.80 -2.94
C LEU A 179 -11.57 -15.55 -1.63
N ALA A 180 -10.78 -16.58 -1.34
CA ALA A 180 -10.92 -17.37 -0.12
C ALA A 180 -10.64 -16.52 1.14
N GLU A 181 -9.63 -15.66 1.07
CA GLU A 181 -9.30 -14.77 2.17
C GLU A 181 -10.40 -13.73 2.44
N VAL A 182 -11.00 -13.16 1.40
CA VAL A 182 -12.13 -12.21 1.53
C VAL A 182 -13.34 -12.90 2.13
N HIS A 183 -13.65 -14.11 1.66
CA HIS A 183 -14.76 -14.88 2.22
C HIS A 183 -14.62 -15.11 3.74
N THR A 184 -13.41 -15.48 4.18
CA THR A 184 -13.13 -15.71 5.61
C THR A 184 -13.04 -14.41 6.43
N ALA A 185 -12.90 -13.25 5.78
CA ALA A 185 -12.77 -11.95 6.44
C ALA A 185 -14.10 -11.18 6.57
N GLN A 186 -15.21 -11.66 6.01
CA GLN A 186 -16.47 -10.91 5.99
C GLN A 186 -16.96 -10.48 7.37
N GLY A 187 -16.93 -11.38 8.35
CA GLY A 187 -17.30 -11.06 9.74
C GLY A 187 -16.36 -10.02 10.38
N ALA A 188 -15.07 -10.15 10.13
CA ALA A 188 -14.06 -9.18 10.60
C ALA A 188 -14.28 -7.79 9.97
N ILE A 189 -14.49 -7.74 8.66
CA ILE A 189 -14.74 -6.50 7.90
C ILE A 189 -15.99 -5.79 8.43
N ALA A 190 -17.10 -6.51 8.55
CA ALA A 190 -18.36 -5.95 9.07
C ALA A 190 -18.20 -5.44 10.52
N THR A 191 -17.53 -6.23 11.39
CA THR A 191 -17.26 -5.85 12.79
C THR A 191 -16.44 -4.56 12.89
N LEU A 192 -15.57 -4.30 11.93
CA LEU A 192 -14.68 -3.13 11.88
C LEU A 192 -15.28 -1.92 11.15
N GLY A 193 -16.53 -2.01 10.72
CA GLY A 193 -17.25 -0.95 10.03
C GLY A 193 -16.92 -0.86 8.53
N GLY A 194 -16.57 -1.98 7.91
CA GLY A 194 -16.31 -2.08 6.49
C GLY A 194 -17.33 -2.88 5.71
N GLU A 195 -17.35 -2.70 4.39
CA GLU A 195 -18.09 -3.49 3.42
C GLU A 195 -17.25 -3.74 2.17
N VAL A 196 -17.20 -4.97 1.68
CA VAL A 196 -16.43 -5.30 0.47
C VAL A 196 -17.10 -4.65 -0.74
N ARG A 197 -16.41 -3.66 -1.34
CA ARG A 197 -16.87 -2.99 -2.57
C ARG A 197 -16.64 -3.85 -3.80
N GLN A 198 -15.40 -4.31 -3.96
CA GLN A 198 -15.01 -5.07 -5.15
C GLN A 198 -13.73 -5.86 -4.94
N LEU A 199 -13.56 -6.87 -5.76
CA LEU A 199 -12.35 -7.66 -5.92
C LEU A 199 -12.01 -7.71 -7.40
N VAL A 200 -10.94 -7.02 -7.80
CA VAL A 200 -10.57 -6.82 -9.21
C VAL A 200 -9.32 -7.64 -9.52
N PRO A 201 -9.40 -8.61 -10.44
CA PRO A 201 -8.21 -9.29 -10.94
C PRO A 201 -7.38 -8.34 -11.81
N VAL A 202 -6.07 -8.43 -11.66
CA VAL A 202 -5.10 -7.67 -12.45
C VAL A 202 -4.05 -8.60 -13.00
N GLU A 203 -4.00 -8.67 -14.30
CA GLU A 203 -2.92 -9.31 -15.04
C GLU A 203 -1.89 -8.25 -15.41
N LEU A 204 -0.63 -8.52 -15.10
CA LEU A 204 0.46 -7.61 -15.39
C LEU A 204 1.43 -8.26 -16.37
N ARG A 205 1.81 -7.52 -17.40
CA ARG A 205 2.78 -7.98 -18.39
C ARG A 205 4.08 -8.39 -17.70
N GLY A 206 4.53 -9.63 -17.93
CA GLY A 206 5.75 -10.18 -17.33
C GLY A 206 5.57 -10.73 -15.91
N LEU A 207 4.35 -10.82 -15.41
CA LEU A 207 4.00 -11.50 -14.17
C LEU A 207 3.09 -12.69 -14.52
N ALA A 208 3.49 -13.91 -14.11
CA ALA A 208 2.70 -15.11 -14.40
C ALA A 208 1.46 -15.21 -13.49
N GLU A 209 1.59 -14.73 -12.25
CA GLU A 209 0.53 -14.82 -11.24
C GLU A 209 -0.46 -13.65 -11.36
N THR A 210 -1.75 -13.96 -11.32
CA THR A 210 -2.80 -12.94 -11.22
C THR A 210 -2.72 -12.22 -9.87
N ARG A 211 -2.77 -10.89 -9.89
CA ARG A 211 -2.95 -10.05 -8.71
C ARG A 211 -4.42 -9.74 -8.50
N TYR A 212 -4.79 -9.51 -7.26
CA TYR A 212 -6.14 -9.09 -6.91
C TYR A 212 -6.09 -7.83 -6.07
N LEU A 213 -6.90 -6.87 -6.45
CA LEU A 213 -7.13 -5.63 -5.71
C LEU A 213 -8.43 -5.79 -4.93
N VAL A 214 -8.32 -5.93 -3.62
CA VAL A 214 -9.47 -6.04 -2.72
C VAL A 214 -9.77 -4.65 -2.16
N VAL A 215 -10.92 -4.09 -2.50
CA VAL A 215 -11.37 -2.79 -1.99
C VAL A 215 -12.48 -3.01 -0.98
N VAL A 216 -12.31 -2.42 0.20
CA VAL A 216 -13.30 -2.43 1.28
C VAL A 216 -13.64 -0.99 1.63
N ASP A 217 -14.93 -0.63 1.53
CA ASP A 217 -15.45 0.66 1.95
C ASP A 217 -15.49 0.76 3.46
N LYS A 218 -15.19 1.93 3.98
CA LYS A 218 -15.40 2.29 5.38
C LYS A 218 -16.77 2.92 5.54
N ILE A 219 -17.77 2.14 5.93
CA ILE A 219 -19.18 2.56 6.02
C ILE A 219 -19.62 2.99 7.41
N ALA A 220 -18.88 2.61 8.46
CA ALA A 220 -19.18 2.94 9.84
C ALA A 220 -17.91 3.08 10.67
N PRO A 221 -17.92 3.80 11.82
CA PRO A 221 -16.78 3.90 12.72
C PRO A 221 -16.33 2.53 13.24
N THR A 222 -15.02 2.33 13.34
CA THR A 222 -14.46 1.13 13.97
C THR A 222 -14.65 1.20 15.48
N PRO A 223 -15.19 0.15 16.15
CA PRO A 223 -15.34 0.14 17.60
C PRO A 223 -14.02 0.41 18.33
N HIS A 224 -14.02 1.17 19.42
CA HIS A 224 -12.81 1.63 20.11
C HIS A 224 -11.89 0.51 20.61
N LYS A 225 -12.41 -0.69 20.85
CA LYS A 225 -11.60 -1.85 21.23
C LYS A 225 -10.68 -2.39 20.12
N TYR A 226 -10.83 -1.88 18.88
CA TYR A 226 -10.00 -2.24 17.73
C TYR A 226 -9.21 -1.03 17.22
N PRO A 227 -8.00 -1.25 16.66
CA PRO A 227 -7.31 -2.53 16.60
C PRO A 227 -6.92 -2.99 18.01
N ARG A 228 -6.90 -4.30 18.20
CA ARG A 228 -6.42 -4.93 19.44
C ARG A 228 -4.90 -4.69 19.61
N ARG A 229 -4.38 -4.93 20.83
CA ARG A 229 -2.95 -4.75 21.13
C ARG A 229 -2.04 -5.49 20.14
N SER A 230 -0.85 -4.95 19.94
CA SER A 230 0.13 -5.47 18.96
C SER A 230 0.33 -6.97 19.04
N GLY A 231 0.27 -7.64 17.87
CA GLY A 231 0.39 -9.07 17.68
C GLY A 231 -0.91 -9.87 17.89
N MET A 232 -1.93 -9.32 18.54
CA MET A 232 -3.22 -10.03 18.73
C MET A 232 -3.96 -10.29 17.42
N PRO A 233 -4.08 -9.32 16.48
CA PRO A 233 -4.75 -9.58 15.22
C PRO A 233 -4.14 -10.77 14.45
N LYS A 234 -2.82 -10.88 14.44
CA LYS A 234 -2.11 -11.99 13.78
C LYS A 234 -2.29 -13.33 14.53
N LYS A 235 -2.24 -13.29 15.88
CA LYS A 235 -2.32 -14.51 16.71
C LYS A 235 -3.73 -15.08 16.78
N ARG A 236 -4.74 -14.23 16.78
CA ARG A 236 -6.18 -14.58 16.85
C ARG A 236 -6.95 -13.66 15.91
N PRO A 237 -6.92 -13.92 14.58
CA PRO A 237 -7.69 -13.13 13.62
C PRO A 237 -9.17 -13.09 13.99
N LEU A 238 -9.85 -11.99 13.66
CA LEU A 238 -11.31 -11.92 13.73
C LEU A 238 -11.92 -12.83 12.66
N THR A 239 -13.05 -13.43 12.99
CA THR A 239 -13.83 -14.31 12.10
C THR A 239 -15.18 -13.67 11.77
#